data_a115cc5a6378b0178af89cfe14c1e992
#
_entry.id   a115cc5a6378b0178af89cfe14c1e992
#
_cell.length_a   1.000
_cell.length_b   1.000
_cell.length_c   1.000
_cell.angle_alpha   90.00
_cell.angle_beta   90.00
_cell.angle_gamma   90.00
#
_symmetry.space_group_name_H-M   'P 1'
#
loop_
_entity.id
_entity.type
_entity.pdbx_description
1 polymer ?
#
loop_
_entity_poly.entity_id
_entity_poly.type
_entity_poly.pdbx_seq_one_letter_code
_entity_poly.pdbx_strand_id
1 'polypeptide(L)'
;MTYRKSLIGTFAAVLSLTLAVPALASQDTPAKSPGAEAAHVSESAVHGEAHSHADSLVPKQAMLLPGYGNGGFAITTAVSQAQAFFSNGMELGPAFAHNAAIAAMKEAVRLDPSCAMCLWGQTLVEGPTINYGKDAAERTPLYIQAQQARKMAKRDGTLREQALTKALVLRYRPGQDVGKHDRAYAKAMRGLIEDYPQDNSIAILAADAAMVAARSEAEVGLAIPLIETVLARAPNDTPAIHFYIHASEIIGKSAQAEPYADRLAGLAPNASHLVHMPSHTFYWVGRYQDAASTNLRAVELGIANAKRLGLAGPEGVWGLPYHAHNVIFGLGGALMAGDAQIGLILARPLVQRSATREAAEPVSQLLAAAGYYALARFDNPAAVLALPEPKLPYLKAAWHYARGEVLAGRGDVAGIETELAAIPATLRMPKLPGKASKRAKQAKDQEGESLAPEQMLGITRAVLQGRVAMLQGRPADAAKAFTAGAEIEETEDFGRFSDPPAFWYPVRRDVAVALLAAGDPAGAQRELQASLKLRPKDPTALYLMREVDAALRLKN
;
A
#
# COMPACT_ATOMS: atom_id res chain seq x y z
N MET A 1 32.59 3.19 40.52
CA MET A 1 32.08 1.80 40.31
C MET A 1 30.53 1.73 40.34
N THR A 2 29.83 2.70 40.83
CA THR A 2 28.36 2.77 40.95
C THR A 2 27.63 3.20 39.64
N TYR A 3 28.33 3.84 38.73
CA TYR A 3 27.75 4.36 37.48
C TYR A 3 27.53 3.28 36.38
N ARG A 4 28.36 2.21 36.37
CA ARG A 4 28.21 1.08 35.41
C ARG A 4 26.99 0.19 35.68
N LYS A 5 26.52 0.10 36.92
CA LYS A 5 25.33 -0.72 37.25
C LYS A 5 24.01 -0.06 36.89
N SER A 6 23.97 1.28 36.88
CA SER A 6 22.76 2.03 36.44
C SER A 6 22.53 1.94 34.94
N LEU A 7 23.60 2.00 34.14
CA LEU A 7 23.53 1.87 32.68
C LEU A 7 23.08 0.46 32.23
N ILE A 8 23.49 -0.60 32.92
CA ILE A 8 23.09 -1.98 32.59
C ILE A 8 21.59 -2.20 32.88
N GLY A 9 21.06 -1.61 33.93
CA GLY A 9 19.61 -1.64 34.21
C GLY A 9 18.78 -0.90 33.19
N THR A 10 19.26 0.23 32.69
CA THR A 10 18.62 1.02 31.60
C THR A 10 18.73 0.29 30.26
N PHE A 11 19.78 -0.50 30.04
CA PHE A 11 19.99 -1.30 28.82
C PHE A 11 19.00 -2.45 28.68
N ALA A 12 18.70 -3.17 29.77
CA ALA A 12 17.66 -4.21 29.76
C ALA A 12 16.28 -3.61 29.49
N ALA A 13 16.01 -2.40 30.01
CA ALA A 13 14.79 -1.67 29.73
C ALA A 13 14.70 -1.16 28.28
N VAL A 14 15.82 -0.75 27.65
CA VAL A 14 15.85 -0.30 26.25
C VAL A 14 15.69 -1.48 25.29
N LEU A 15 16.28 -2.65 25.60
CA LEU A 15 16.05 -3.86 24.80
C LEU A 15 14.60 -4.34 24.90
N SER A 16 13.96 -4.17 26.06
CA SER A 16 12.53 -4.46 26.27
C SER A 16 11.63 -3.39 25.65
N LEU A 17 12.08 -2.12 25.52
CA LEU A 17 11.31 -1.01 24.95
C LEU A 17 11.23 -1.03 23.42
N THR A 18 12.16 -1.68 22.72
CA THR A 18 11.96 -1.96 21.29
C THR A 18 10.79 -2.93 21.07
N LEU A 19 10.36 -3.63 22.11
CA LEU A 19 9.25 -4.59 22.12
C LEU A 19 7.96 -4.04 22.78
N ALA A 20 8.02 -3.01 23.65
CA ALA A 20 6.84 -2.48 24.34
C ALA A 20 6.98 -0.98 24.67
N VAL A 21 6.35 -0.10 23.89
CA VAL A 21 6.18 1.32 24.20
C VAL A 21 4.70 1.59 24.50
N PRO A 22 4.34 2.18 25.66
CA PRO A 22 2.98 2.62 25.90
C PRO A 22 2.60 3.79 24.99
N ALA A 23 1.36 3.83 24.51
CA ALA A 23 0.82 4.89 23.69
C ALA A 23 0.80 6.21 24.50
N LEU A 24 1.54 7.21 24.05
CA LEU A 24 1.48 8.58 24.54
C LEU A 24 0.85 9.46 23.47
N ALA A 25 -0.27 10.07 23.81
CA ALA A 25 -0.93 11.06 22.97
C ALA A 25 -0.03 12.30 22.79
N SER A 26 0.24 12.70 21.55
CA SER A 26 1.02 13.89 21.22
C SER A 26 0.11 15.06 20.87
N GLN A 27 0.34 16.20 21.50
CA GLN A 27 -0.07 17.52 20.99
C GLN A 27 1.19 18.23 20.48
N ASP A 28 1.05 18.87 19.30
CA ASP A 28 1.73 20.06 18.79
C ASP A 28 2.58 20.02 17.53
N THR A 29 2.11 20.87 16.64
CA THR A 29 2.62 21.78 15.58
C THR A 29 3.64 21.32 14.53
N PRO A 30 3.45 21.74 13.25
CA PRO A 30 4.13 21.17 12.11
C PRO A 30 5.47 21.86 11.79
N ALA A 31 6.52 21.06 11.65
CA ALA A 31 7.78 21.47 11.05
C ALA A 31 7.82 21.02 9.57
N LYS A 32 8.28 21.91 8.69
CA LYS A 32 8.47 21.64 7.25
C LYS A 32 9.44 20.48 7.01
N SER A 33 8.98 19.45 6.31
CA SER A 33 9.80 18.31 5.86
C SER A 33 10.58 18.67 4.60
N PRO A 34 11.87 18.32 4.50
CA PRO A 34 12.57 18.25 3.21
C PRO A 34 12.20 16.94 2.51
N GLY A 35 11.90 17.01 1.21
CA GLY A 35 11.48 15.87 0.40
C GLY A 35 12.54 14.77 0.34
N ALA A 36 12.09 13.55 0.53
CA ALA A 36 12.81 12.36 0.13
C ALA A 36 12.31 11.98 -1.27
N GLU A 37 13.20 11.95 -2.25
CA GLU A 37 12.94 11.31 -3.54
C GLU A 37 12.94 9.80 -3.30
N ALA A 38 11.75 9.23 -3.08
CA ALA A 38 11.55 7.79 -3.05
C ALA A 38 10.77 7.38 -4.30
N ALA A 39 11.40 6.57 -5.15
CA ALA A 39 10.73 5.95 -6.28
C ALA A 39 9.74 4.90 -5.77
N HIS A 40 8.45 5.05 -6.07
CA HIS A 40 7.41 4.11 -5.70
C HIS A 40 7.36 2.92 -6.67
N VAL A 41 7.36 1.69 -6.13
CA VAL A 41 6.89 0.52 -6.87
C VAL A 41 5.38 0.66 -7.00
N SER A 42 4.86 0.56 -8.22
CA SER A 42 3.43 0.58 -8.45
C SER A 42 2.73 -0.50 -7.61
N GLU A 43 1.59 -0.18 -7.01
CA GLU A 43 0.71 -1.11 -6.28
C GLU A 43 0.46 -2.45 -7.05
N SER A 44 0.76 -2.49 -8.35
CA SER A 44 0.62 -3.68 -9.21
C SER A 44 1.39 -4.91 -8.70
N ALA A 45 2.51 -4.74 -8.00
CA ALA A 45 3.27 -5.87 -7.43
C ALA A 45 2.56 -6.52 -6.24
N VAL A 46 1.84 -5.73 -5.44
CA VAL A 46 1.05 -6.21 -4.27
C VAL A 46 -0.26 -6.86 -4.71
N HIS A 47 -0.82 -6.39 -5.83
CA HIS A 47 -2.14 -6.80 -6.33
C HIS A 47 -2.09 -7.96 -7.34
N GLY A 48 -0.93 -8.33 -7.86
CA GLY A 48 -0.78 -9.32 -8.94
C GLY A 48 -1.36 -10.71 -8.65
N GLU A 49 -1.43 -11.14 -7.39
CA GLU A 49 -2.03 -12.43 -7.01
C GLU A 49 -3.57 -12.39 -6.91
N ALA A 50 -4.17 -11.25 -6.59
CA ALA A 50 -5.62 -11.14 -6.40
C ALA A 50 -6.44 -11.24 -7.69
N HIS A 51 -5.81 -11.09 -8.86
CA HIS A 51 -6.50 -10.97 -10.15
C HIS A 51 -6.74 -12.25 -10.92
N SER A 52 -6.01 -13.34 -10.64
CA SER A 52 -6.25 -14.63 -11.34
C SER A 52 -7.61 -15.27 -11.00
N HIS A 53 -8.30 -14.76 -9.97
CA HIS A 53 -9.61 -15.22 -9.50
C HIS A 53 -10.73 -14.16 -9.57
N ALA A 54 -10.49 -13.02 -10.22
CA ALA A 54 -11.41 -11.88 -10.24
C ALA A 54 -12.80 -12.21 -10.82
N ASP A 55 -12.89 -13.13 -11.78
CA ASP A 55 -14.17 -13.52 -12.40
C ASP A 55 -15.12 -14.24 -11.44
N SER A 56 -14.61 -14.86 -10.37
CA SER A 56 -15.44 -15.55 -9.38
C SER A 56 -16.07 -14.64 -8.31
N LEU A 57 -15.66 -13.37 -8.27
CA LEU A 57 -16.04 -12.39 -7.24
C LEU A 57 -17.04 -11.34 -7.74
N VAL A 58 -17.64 -11.55 -8.91
CA VAL A 58 -18.71 -10.67 -9.41
C VAL A 58 -20.01 -10.99 -8.66
N PRO A 59 -20.73 -10.00 -8.13
CA PRO A 59 -22.04 -10.23 -7.55
C PRO A 59 -22.97 -10.98 -8.51
N LYS A 60 -23.61 -12.05 -8.03
CA LYS A 60 -24.52 -12.86 -8.85
C LYS A 60 -25.70 -12.05 -9.40
N GLN A 61 -26.05 -10.97 -8.75
CA GLN A 61 -27.06 -10.03 -9.17
C GLN A 61 -26.58 -8.60 -8.91
N ALA A 62 -26.68 -7.73 -9.92
CA ALA A 62 -26.36 -6.32 -9.77
C ALA A 62 -27.33 -5.67 -8.78
N MET A 63 -26.78 -4.86 -7.87
CA MET A 63 -27.54 -4.07 -6.90
C MET A 63 -26.92 -2.70 -6.74
N LEU A 64 -27.71 -1.70 -6.40
CA LEU A 64 -27.23 -0.39 -6.03
C LEU A 64 -26.53 -0.47 -4.66
N LEU A 65 -25.27 -0.03 -4.61
CA LEU A 65 -24.43 -0.06 -3.42
C LEU A 65 -24.18 1.36 -2.93
N PRO A 66 -24.94 1.86 -1.92
CA PRO A 66 -24.74 3.22 -1.41
C PRO A 66 -23.47 3.33 -0.56
N GLY A 67 -22.97 4.57 -0.40
CA GLY A 67 -21.83 4.87 0.47
C GLY A 67 -20.47 4.55 -0.12
N TYR A 68 -20.35 4.57 -1.44
CA TYR A 68 -19.08 4.40 -2.16
C TYR A 68 -18.55 5.72 -2.74
N GLY A 69 -19.16 6.83 -2.39
CA GLY A 69 -18.73 8.15 -2.83
C GLY A 69 -19.80 8.92 -3.61
N ASN A 70 -19.37 9.84 -4.49
CA ASN A 70 -20.24 10.79 -5.18
C ASN A 70 -19.79 11.08 -6.64
N GLY A 71 -19.21 10.10 -7.33
CA GLY A 71 -18.66 10.25 -8.69
C GLY A 71 -19.68 10.23 -9.83
N GLY A 72 -20.98 10.02 -9.58
CA GLY A 72 -22.02 9.93 -10.59
C GLY A 72 -22.39 11.26 -11.23
N PHE A 73 -22.84 11.23 -12.50
CA PHE A 73 -23.33 12.40 -13.23
C PHE A 73 -24.51 12.04 -14.17
N ALA A 74 -25.25 13.06 -14.60
CA ALA A 74 -26.39 12.88 -15.49
C ALA A 74 -25.98 12.48 -16.92
N ILE A 75 -26.72 11.54 -17.51
CA ILE A 75 -26.53 11.04 -18.87
C ILE A 75 -27.83 11.03 -19.67
N THR A 76 -27.73 10.91 -20.99
CA THR A 76 -28.90 10.78 -21.88
C THR A 76 -29.46 9.36 -21.79
N THR A 77 -30.55 9.20 -21.05
CA THR A 77 -31.36 7.97 -20.94
C THR A 77 -32.78 8.33 -20.48
N ALA A 78 -33.80 7.65 -21.02
CA ALA A 78 -35.17 7.75 -20.55
C ALA A 78 -35.48 6.80 -19.37
N VAL A 79 -34.55 5.88 -19.04
CA VAL A 79 -34.72 4.84 -18.03
C VAL A 79 -34.06 5.29 -16.73
N SER A 80 -34.84 5.74 -15.76
CA SER A 80 -34.30 6.25 -14.48
C SER A 80 -33.45 5.22 -13.72
N GLN A 81 -33.77 3.94 -13.81
CA GLN A 81 -32.96 2.88 -13.22
C GLN A 81 -31.60 2.71 -13.92
N ALA A 82 -31.53 2.89 -15.24
CA ALA A 82 -30.27 2.88 -15.98
C ALA A 82 -29.37 4.04 -15.53
N GLN A 83 -29.93 5.24 -15.34
CA GLN A 83 -29.22 6.37 -14.75
C GLN A 83 -28.71 6.04 -13.33
N ALA A 84 -29.53 5.41 -12.48
CA ALA A 84 -29.13 5.06 -11.12
C ALA A 84 -27.96 4.08 -11.10
N PHE A 85 -28.00 3.02 -11.91
CA PHE A 85 -26.91 2.05 -12.03
C PHE A 85 -25.67 2.66 -12.67
N PHE A 86 -25.79 3.53 -13.66
CA PHE A 86 -24.67 4.28 -14.22
C PHE A 86 -24.00 5.16 -13.15
N SER A 87 -24.77 5.95 -12.41
CA SER A 87 -24.23 6.80 -11.34
C SER A 87 -23.50 5.97 -10.28
N ASN A 88 -24.11 4.87 -9.84
CA ASN A 88 -23.49 3.97 -8.87
C ASN A 88 -22.20 3.30 -9.42
N GLY A 89 -22.19 2.93 -10.70
CA GLY A 89 -20.98 2.42 -11.34
C GLY A 89 -19.85 3.45 -11.39
N MET A 90 -20.18 4.75 -11.59
CA MET A 90 -19.21 5.86 -11.53
C MET A 90 -18.74 6.20 -10.10
N GLU A 91 -19.48 5.82 -9.06
CA GLU A 91 -19.04 5.88 -7.67
C GLU A 91 -18.14 4.70 -7.31
N LEU A 92 -18.53 3.49 -7.73
CA LEU A 92 -17.84 2.24 -7.46
C LEU A 92 -16.48 2.12 -8.17
N GLY A 93 -16.38 2.64 -9.42
CA GLY A 93 -15.14 2.57 -10.20
C GLY A 93 -13.98 3.28 -9.52
N PRO A 94 -14.09 4.59 -9.24
CA PRO A 94 -13.07 5.32 -8.50
C PRO A 94 -12.91 4.88 -7.03
N ALA A 95 -13.84 4.14 -6.46
CA ALA A 95 -13.69 3.50 -5.16
C ALA A 95 -12.97 2.13 -5.23
N PHE A 96 -12.48 1.76 -6.41
CA PHE A 96 -11.81 0.49 -6.71
C PHE A 96 -12.62 -0.76 -6.35
N ALA A 97 -13.94 -0.62 -6.27
CA ALA A 97 -14.89 -1.73 -6.21
C ALA A 97 -15.17 -2.27 -7.64
N HIS A 98 -14.11 -2.60 -8.39
CA HIS A 98 -14.13 -2.83 -9.84
C HIS A 98 -15.21 -3.81 -10.29
N ASN A 99 -15.31 -4.99 -9.66
CA ASN A 99 -16.29 -6.01 -10.06
C ASN A 99 -17.74 -5.55 -9.83
N ALA A 100 -17.98 -4.78 -8.76
CA ALA A 100 -19.28 -4.18 -8.50
C ALA A 100 -19.60 -3.06 -9.50
N ALA A 101 -18.60 -2.23 -9.86
CA ALA A 101 -18.73 -1.21 -10.89
C ALA A 101 -19.10 -1.80 -12.25
N ILE A 102 -18.40 -2.87 -12.66
CA ILE A 102 -18.68 -3.60 -13.90
C ILE A 102 -20.10 -4.19 -13.87
N ALA A 103 -20.52 -4.80 -12.76
CA ALA A 103 -21.87 -5.34 -12.62
C ALA A 103 -22.94 -4.24 -12.73
N ALA A 104 -22.73 -3.11 -12.06
CA ALA A 104 -23.65 -1.97 -12.12
C ALA A 104 -23.76 -1.39 -13.54
N MET A 105 -22.64 -1.23 -14.24
CA MET A 105 -22.63 -0.72 -15.62
C MET A 105 -23.27 -1.70 -16.61
N LYS A 106 -23.04 -3.00 -16.47
CA LYS A 106 -23.71 -4.04 -17.27
C LYS A 106 -25.23 -4.01 -17.06
N GLU A 107 -25.68 -3.79 -15.84
CA GLU A 107 -27.11 -3.65 -15.55
C GLU A 107 -27.70 -2.38 -16.16
N ALA A 108 -26.97 -1.25 -16.12
CA ALA A 108 -27.38 -0.03 -16.80
C ALA A 108 -27.59 -0.25 -18.31
N VAL A 109 -26.65 -0.96 -18.97
CA VAL A 109 -26.77 -1.33 -20.40
C VAL A 109 -27.94 -2.29 -20.64
N ARG A 110 -28.19 -3.25 -19.73
CA ARG A 110 -29.31 -4.20 -19.84
C ARG A 110 -30.66 -3.47 -19.74
N LEU A 111 -30.78 -2.49 -18.85
CA LEU A 111 -31.99 -1.71 -18.63
C LEU A 111 -32.28 -0.76 -19.78
N ASP A 112 -31.24 -0.15 -20.36
CA ASP A 112 -31.37 0.73 -21.55
C ASP A 112 -30.26 0.38 -22.56
N PRO A 113 -30.52 -0.58 -23.46
CA PRO A 113 -29.56 -0.96 -24.52
C PRO A 113 -29.30 0.17 -25.55
N SER A 114 -30.12 1.24 -25.55
CA SER A 114 -29.92 2.41 -26.42
C SER A 114 -29.06 3.50 -25.79
N CYS A 115 -28.73 3.39 -24.50
CA CYS A 115 -27.94 4.35 -23.73
C CYS A 115 -26.46 4.30 -24.12
N ALA A 116 -26.01 5.30 -24.87
CA ALA A 116 -24.61 5.42 -25.29
C ALA A 116 -23.65 5.53 -24.09
N MET A 117 -24.01 6.30 -23.07
CA MET A 117 -23.18 6.52 -21.90
C MET A 117 -23.14 5.33 -20.94
N CYS A 118 -24.21 4.50 -20.91
CA CYS A 118 -24.17 3.23 -20.16
C CYS A 118 -23.10 2.29 -20.74
N LEU A 119 -23.05 2.14 -22.07
CA LEU A 119 -22.03 1.34 -22.73
C LEU A 119 -20.63 1.97 -22.63
N TRP A 120 -20.52 3.30 -22.69
CA TRP A 120 -19.28 4.02 -22.44
C TRP A 120 -18.77 3.77 -21.01
N GLY A 121 -19.65 3.87 -20.01
CA GLY A 121 -19.31 3.63 -18.61
C GLY A 121 -18.86 2.20 -18.36
N GLN A 122 -19.54 1.19 -18.94
CA GLN A 122 -19.11 -0.20 -18.90
C GLN A 122 -17.70 -0.34 -19.48
N THR A 123 -17.47 0.22 -20.66
CA THR A 123 -16.17 0.15 -21.35
C THR A 123 -15.06 0.85 -20.55
N LEU A 124 -15.39 1.93 -19.83
CA LEU A 124 -14.44 2.67 -18.98
C LEU A 124 -14.02 1.82 -17.78
N VAL A 125 -14.98 1.27 -17.02
CA VAL A 125 -14.68 0.51 -15.79
C VAL A 125 -14.10 -0.88 -16.06
N GLU A 126 -14.29 -1.45 -17.24
CA GLU A 126 -13.60 -2.67 -17.71
C GLU A 126 -12.15 -2.38 -18.17
N GLY A 127 -11.76 -1.12 -18.26
CA GLY A 127 -10.46 -0.65 -18.75
C GLY A 127 -9.32 -0.75 -17.73
N PRO A 128 -8.13 -0.22 -18.12
CA PRO A 128 -6.99 -0.11 -17.21
C PRO A 128 -7.23 0.98 -16.17
N THR A 129 -6.63 0.81 -14.98
CA THR A 129 -6.60 1.76 -13.86
C THR A 129 -5.16 2.09 -13.50
N ILE A 130 -4.94 2.95 -12.51
CA ILE A 130 -3.58 3.24 -12.01
C ILE A 130 -2.89 1.98 -11.47
N ASN A 131 -3.65 0.98 -10.97
CA ASN A 131 -3.12 -0.26 -10.39
C ASN A 131 -3.09 -1.42 -11.39
N TYR A 132 -3.86 -1.36 -12.46
CA TYR A 132 -4.04 -2.49 -13.38
C TYR A 132 -3.95 -2.06 -14.83
N GLY A 133 -2.92 -2.53 -15.52
CA GLY A 133 -2.83 -2.41 -16.97
C GLY A 133 -3.74 -3.41 -17.69
N LYS A 134 -3.97 -3.21 -18.98
CA LYS A 134 -4.61 -4.15 -19.92
C LYS A 134 -3.72 -4.32 -21.13
N ASP A 135 -3.46 -5.56 -21.51
CA ASP A 135 -2.69 -5.84 -22.74
C ASP A 135 -3.52 -5.60 -24.02
N ALA A 136 -2.88 -5.73 -25.17
CA ALA A 136 -3.53 -5.47 -26.46
C ALA A 136 -4.70 -6.45 -26.74
N ALA A 137 -4.61 -7.69 -26.28
CA ALA A 137 -5.67 -8.69 -26.49
C ALA A 137 -6.91 -8.38 -25.62
N GLU A 138 -6.68 -8.01 -24.34
CA GLU A 138 -7.72 -7.59 -23.41
C GLU A 138 -8.44 -6.30 -23.86
N ARG A 139 -7.74 -5.41 -24.59
CA ARG A 139 -8.32 -4.15 -25.12
C ARG A 139 -9.15 -4.31 -26.38
N THR A 140 -9.01 -5.42 -27.10
CA THR A 140 -9.77 -5.64 -28.36
C THR A 140 -11.28 -5.60 -28.18
N PRO A 141 -11.91 -6.30 -27.24
CA PRO A 141 -13.35 -6.18 -27.01
C PRO A 141 -13.76 -4.77 -26.56
N LEU A 142 -12.94 -4.09 -25.76
CA LEU A 142 -13.20 -2.72 -25.30
C LEU A 142 -13.18 -1.71 -26.45
N TYR A 143 -12.34 -1.93 -27.47
CA TYR A 143 -12.35 -1.10 -28.67
C TYR A 143 -13.67 -1.19 -29.44
N ILE A 144 -14.21 -2.42 -29.58
CA ILE A 144 -15.50 -2.64 -30.26
C ILE A 144 -16.62 -1.94 -29.48
N GLN A 145 -16.67 -2.10 -28.16
CA GLN A 145 -17.65 -1.44 -27.29
C GLN A 145 -17.54 0.10 -27.37
N ALA A 146 -16.31 0.66 -27.29
CA ALA A 146 -16.08 2.09 -27.40
C ALA A 146 -16.55 2.68 -28.74
N GLN A 147 -16.31 1.95 -29.85
CA GLN A 147 -16.83 2.37 -31.16
C GLN A 147 -18.35 2.35 -31.23
N GLN A 148 -18.98 1.32 -30.65
CA GLN A 148 -20.43 1.22 -30.57
C GLN A 148 -21.01 2.36 -29.76
N ALA A 149 -20.49 2.64 -28.55
CA ALA A 149 -20.90 3.76 -27.71
C ALA A 149 -20.77 5.10 -28.47
N ARG A 150 -19.65 5.30 -29.18
CA ARG A 150 -19.46 6.50 -30.04
C ARG A 150 -20.49 6.61 -31.15
N LYS A 151 -20.84 5.51 -31.82
CA LYS A 151 -21.87 5.49 -32.89
C LYS A 151 -23.22 5.86 -32.31
N MET A 152 -23.58 5.35 -31.13
CA MET A 152 -24.82 5.65 -30.42
C MET A 152 -24.86 7.12 -30.00
N ALA A 153 -23.81 7.63 -29.36
CA ALA A 153 -23.72 9.03 -28.92
C ALA A 153 -23.81 10.03 -30.09
N LYS A 154 -23.25 9.69 -31.26
CA LYS A 154 -23.38 10.53 -32.47
C LYS A 154 -24.84 10.70 -32.94
N ARG A 155 -25.70 9.71 -32.68
CA ARG A 155 -27.09 9.73 -33.07
C ARG A 155 -27.96 10.52 -32.10
N ASP A 156 -27.82 10.25 -30.80
CA ASP A 156 -28.77 10.68 -29.78
C ASP A 156 -28.13 11.41 -28.58
N GLY A 157 -26.79 11.43 -28.47
CA GLY A 157 -26.08 11.99 -27.34
C GLY A 157 -25.82 13.49 -27.44
N THR A 158 -25.66 14.15 -26.30
CA THR A 158 -25.21 15.53 -26.19
C THR A 158 -23.80 15.73 -26.77
N LEU A 159 -23.38 16.96 -27.04
CA LEU A 159 -22.01 17.26 -27.48
C LEU A 159 -20.96 16.78 -26.48
N ARG A 160 -21.25 16.90 -25.18
CA ARG A 160 -20.40 16.36 -24.09
C ARG A 160 -20.21 14.83 -24.19
N GLU A 161 -21.30 14.11 -24.37
CA GLU A 161 -21.29 12.64 -24.49
C GLU A 161 -20.59 12.16 -25.76
N GLN A 162 -20.80 12.88 -26.88
CA GLN A 162 -20.09 12.63 -28.12
C GLN A 162 -18.57 12.83 -27.96
N ALA A 163 -18.15 13.86 -27.22
CA ALA A 163 -16.77 14.14 -26.96
C ALA A 163 -16.12 13.05 -26.06
N LEU A 164 -16.78 12.65 -24.96
CA LEU A 164 -16.33 11.59 -24.06
C LEU A 164 -16.20 10.24 -24.79
N THR A 165 -17.21 9.85 -25.56
CA THR A 165 -17.18 8.59 -26.32
C THR A 165 -16.11 8.59 -27.41
N LYS A 166 -15.89 9.75 -28.08
CA LYS A 166 -14.80 9.93 -29.05
C LYS A 166 -13.43 9.78 -28.41
N ALA A 167 -13.23 10.33 -27.22
CA ALA A 167 -11.96 10.24 -26.49
C ALA A 167 -11.66 8.78 -26.11
N LEU A 168 -12.62 8.03 -25.55
CA LEU A 168 -12.43 6.67 -25.08
C LEU A 168 -12.00 5.69 -26.19
N VAL A 169 -12.47 5.90 -27.44
CA VAL A 169 -12.02 5.09 -28.60
C VAL A 169 -10.51 5.16 -28.78
N LEU A 170 -9.85 6.29 -28.44
CA LEU A 170 -8.39 6.44 -28.59
C LEU A 170 -7.61 5.52 -27.66
N ARG A 171 -8.15 5.25 -26.44
CA ARG A 171 -7.53 4.40 -25.44
C ARG A 171 -7.39 2.94 -25.88
N TYR A 172 -8.35 2.45 -26.64
CA TYR A 172 -8.45 1.04 -27.01
C TYR A 172 -8.11 0.74 -28.47
N ARG A 173 -7.53 1.67 -29.22
CA ARG A 173 -7.11 1.44 -30.60
C ARG A 173 -6.27 0.16 -30.72
N PRO A 174 -6.43 -0.61 -31.83
CA PRO A 174 -5.56 -1.76 -32.09
C PRO A 174 -4.08 -1.36 -32.15
N GLY A 175 -3.22 -2.24 -31.62
CA GLY A 175 -1.77 -2.06 -31.62
C GLY A 175 -1.12 -2.56 -30.33
N GLN A 176 0.18 -2.90 -30.41
CA GLN A 176 0.92 -3.48 -29.27
C GLN A 176 1.38 -2.41 -28.26
N ASP A 177 1.60 -1.17 -28.69
CA ASP A 177 1.99 -0.07 -27.79
C ASP A 177 0.74 0.52 -27.11
N VAL A 178 0.27 -0.20 -26.07
CA VAL A 178 -0.90 0.22 -25.29
C VAL A 178 -0.66 1.53 -24.55
N GLY A 179 0.57 1.80 -24.09
CA GLY A 179 0.94 3.05 -23.43
C GLY A 179 0.80 4.27 -24.35
N LYS A 180 1.07 4.13 -25.66
CA LYS A 180 0.82 5.18 -26.64
C LYS A 180 -0.68 5.52 -26.71
N HIS A 181 -1.55 4.52 -26.60
CA HIS A 181 -2.98 4.71 -26.64
C HIS A 181 -3.52 5.37 -25.36
N ASP A 182 -2.99 5.00 -24.19
CA ASP A 182 -3.31 5.66 -22.92
C ASP A 182 -2.93 7.14 -22.97
N ARG A 183 -1.73 7.48 -23.48
CA ARG A 183 -1.32 8.89 -23.68
C ARG A 183 -2.20 9.64 -24.69
N ALA A 184 -2.66 8.97 -25.74
CA ALA A 184 -3.58 9.58 -26.70
C ALA A 184 -4.94 9.90 -26.06
N TYR A 185 -5.43 8.99 -25.20
CA TYR A 185 -6.64 9.21 -24.41
C TYR A 185 -6.44 10.36 -23.40
N ALA A 186 -5.37 10.35 -22.62
CA ALA A 186 -5.07 11.41 -21.66
C ALA A 186 -4.97 12.78 -22.32
N LYS A 187 -4.32 12.86 -23.49
CA LYS A 187 -4.27 14.10 -24.28
C LYS A 187 -5.66 14.57 -24.74
N ALA A 188 -6.51 13.65 -25.19
CA ALA A 188 -7.87 13.98 -25.61
C ALA A 188 -8.71 14.46 -24.42
N MET A 189 -8.62 13.79 -23.26
CA MET A 189 -9.35 14.19 -22.05
C MET A 189 -8.89 15.56 -21.54
N ARG A 190 -7.60 15.89 -21.64
CA ARG A 190 -7.09 17.22 -21.31
C ARG A 190 -7.66 18.29 -22.24
N GLY A 191 -7.80 18.03 -23.55
CA GLY A 191 -8.44 18.94 -24.49
C GLY A 191 -9.92 19.20 -24.15
N LEU A 192 -10.62 18.21 -23.58
CA LEU A 192 -12.02 18.41 -23.16
C LEU A 192 -12.16 19.39 -21.97
N ILE A 193 -11.13 19.58 -21.16
CA ILE A 193 -11.15 20.58 -20.07
C ILE A 193 -11.23 22.00 -20.64
N GLU A 194 -10.63 22.25 -21.82
CA GLU A 194 -10.72 23.54 -22.50
C GLU A 194 -12.15 23.81 -22.99
N ASP A 195 -12.82 22.77 -23.49
CA ASP A 195 -14.22 22.88 -23.97
C ASP A 195 -15.24 22.93 -22.80
N TYR A 196 -14.91 22.27 -21.66
CA TYR A 196 -15.80 22.12 -20.49
C TYR A 196 -15.07 22.50 -19.18
N PRO A 197 -14.60 23.75 -19.00
CA PRO A 197 -13.71 24.13 -17.90
C PRO A 197 -14.36 24.07 -16.50
N GLN A 198 -15.68 23.99 -16.41
CA GLN A 198 -16.43 23.88 -15.15
C GLN A 198 -16.91 22.46 -14.84
N ASP A 199 -16.61 21.48 -15.70
CA ASP A 199 -17.05 20.10 -15.53
C ASP A 199 -16.05 19.31 -14.68
N ASN A 200 -16.36 19.13 -13.40
CA ASN A 200 -15.52 18.40 -12.46
C ASN A 200 -15.33 16.92 -12.89
N SER A 201 -16.37 16.28 -13.45
CA SER A 201 -16.27 14.89 -13.89
C SER A 201 -15.26 14.72 -15.03
N ILE A 202 -15.25 15.65 -16.00
CA ILE A 202 -14.23 15.65 -17.08
C ILE A 202 -12.84 15.89 -16.51
N ALA A 203 -12.69 16.82 -15.56
CA ALA A 203 -11.41 17.13 -14.95
C ALA A 203 -10.83 15.90 -14.19
N ILE A 204 -11.66 15.18 -13.42
CA ILE A 204 -11.26 13.97 -12.71
C ILE A 204 -10.93 12.81 -13.66
N LEU A 205 -11.75 12.60 -14.70
CA LEU A 205 -11.45 11.61 -15.73
C LEU A 205 -10.14 11.92 -16.49
N ALA A 206 -9.82 13.19 -16.67
CA ALA A 206 -8.57 13.62 -17.28
C ALA A 206 -7.37 13.41 -16.34
N ALA A 207 -7.56 13.63 -15.04
CA ALA A 207 -6.53 13.36 -14.02
C ALA A 207 -6.23 11.84 -13.93
N ASP A 208 -7.27 10.99 -13.84
CA ASP A 208 -7.11 9.53 -13.88
C ASP A 208 -6.38 9.08 -15.16
N ALA A 209 -6.82 9.59 -16.32
CA ALA A 209 -6.18 9.26 -17.59
C ALA A 209 -4.70 9.68 -17.63
N ALA A 210 -4.34 10.83 -17.03
CA ALA A 210 -2.97 11.29 -16.94
C ALA A 210 -2.12 10.39 -16.03
N MET A 211 -2.65 9.98 -14.88
CA MET A 211 -1.96 9.07 -13.95
C MET A 211 -1.74 7.68 -14.58
N VAL A 212 -2.76 7.11 -15.22
CA VAL A 212 -2.65 5.80 -15.91
C VAL A 212 -1.64 5.85 -17.07
N ALA A 213 -1.51 6.98 -17.75
CA ALA A 213 -0.59 7.15 -18.88
C ALA A 213 0.84 7.52 -18.46
N ALA A 214 1.05 7.87 -17.19
CA ALA A 214 2.33 8.34 -16.66
C ALA A 214 3.42 7.26 -16.72
N ARG A 215 4.67 7.69 -16.92
CA ARG A 215 5.87 6.85 -16.96
C ARG A 215 6.88 7.21 -15.88
N SER A 216 6.62 8.29 -15.16
CA SER A 216 7.46 8.81 -14.08
C SER A 216 6.61 9.55 -13.06
N GLU A 217 7.14 9.72 -11.87
CA GLU A 217 6.54 10.52 -10.80
C GLU A 217 6.23 11.96 -11.26
N ALA A 218 7.15 12.57 -12.02
CA ALA A 218 6.95 13.90 -12.57
C ALA A 218 5.71 13.97 -13.50
N GLU A 219 5.45 12.91 -14.28
CA GLU A 219 4.27 12.83 -15.13
C GLU A 219 2.98 12.61 -14.32
N VAL A 220 3.04 11.84 -13.22
CA VAL A 220 1.92 11.74 -12.26
C VAL A 220 1.60 13.10 -11.66
N GLY A 221 2.62 13.89 -11.33
CA GLY A 221 2.48 15.25 -10.82
C GLY A 221 1.66 16.18 -11.73
N LEU A 222 1.54 15.90 -13.03
CA LEU A 222 0.71 16.67 -13.95
C LEU A 222 -0.80 16.53 -13.68
N ALA A 223 -1.23 15.52 -12.94
CA ALA A 223 -2.62 15.36 -12.52
C ALA A 223 -2.99 16.28 -11.34
N ILE A 224 -2.03 16.67 -10.51
CA ILE A 224 -2.25 17.45 -9.28
C ILE A 224 -3.04 18.74 -9.53
N PRO A 225 -2.67 19.64 -10.46
CA PRO A 225 -3.42 20.90 -10.67
C PRO A 225 -4.87 20.66 -11.13
N LEU A 226 -5.14 19.57 -11.85
CA LEU A 226 -6.50 19.22 -12.27
C LEU A 226 -7.34 18.81 -11.07
N ILE A 227 -6.79 17.96 -10.20
CA ILE A 227 -7.45 17.48 -8.99
C ILE A 227 -7.69 18.65 -8.02
N GLU A 228 -6.68 19.51 -7.79
CA GLU A 228 -6.81 20.68 -6.93
C GLU A 228 -7.88 21.66 -7.42
N THR A 229 -8.01 21.83 -8.73
CA THR A 229 -9.10 22.63 -9.32
C THR A 229 -10.47 22.08 -8.96
N VAL A 230 -10.63 20.75 -8.97
CA VAL A 230 -11.89 20.11 -8.56
C VAL A 230 -12.11 20.25 -7.05
N LEU A 231 -11.08 19.99 -6.24
CA LEU A 231 -11.16 20.09 -4.77
C LEU A 231 -11.46 21.52 -4.30
N ALA A 232 -11.00 22.54 -5.02
CA ALA A 232 -11.34 23.94 -4.73
C ALA A 232 -12.84 24.24 -4.93
N ARG A 233 -13.51 23.56 -5.88
CA ARG A 233 -14.95 23.74 -6.18
C ARG A 233 -15.82 22.77 -5.37
N ALA A 234 -15.35 21.54 -5.22
CA ALA A 234 -16.05 20.44 -4.57
C ALA A 234 -15.11 19.72 -3.59
N PRO A 235 -14.87 20.29 -2.39
CA PRO A 235 -13.88 19.79 -1.46
C PRO A 235 -14.19 18.40 -0.89
N ASN A 236 -15.38 17.86 -1.14
CA ASN A 236 -15.83 16.53 -0.75
C ASN A 236 -16.02 15.58 -1.95
N ASP A 237 -15.46 15.92 -3.13
CA ASP A 237 -15.43 15.02 -4.28
C ASP A 237 -14.54 13.80 -3.96
N THR A 238 -15.16 12.64 -3.82
CA THR A 238 -14.46 11.43 -3.36
C THR A 238 -13.45 10.89 -4.37
N PRO A 239 -13.74 10.86 -5.69
CA PRO A 239 -12.73 10.55 -6.69
C PRO A 239 -11.53 11.49 -6.66
N ALA A 240 -11.78 12.80 -6.51
CA ALA A 240 -10.72 13.79 -6.44
C ALA A 240 -9.81 13.57 -5.22
N ILE A 241 -10.40 13.36 -4.04
CA ILE A 241 -9.62 13.08 -2.81
C ILE A 241 -8.80 11.80 -2.98
N HIS A 242 -9.40 10.74 -3.50
CA HIS A 242 -8.73 9.46 -3.72
C HIS A 242 -7.50 9.61 -4.62
N PHE A 243 -7.67 10.19 -5.80
CA PHE A 243 -6.57 10.40 -6.74
C PHE A 243 -5.54 11.42 -6.22
N TYR A 244 -5.94 12.39 -5.39
CA TYR A 244 -5.01 13.31 -4.75
C TYR A 244 -4.09 12.62 -3.76
N ILE A 245 -4.61 11.69 -2.96
CA ILE A 245 -3.81 10.86 -2.04
C ILE A 245 -2.76 10.09 -2.82
N HIS A 246 -3.16 9.33 -3.85
CA HIS A 246 -2.22 8.58 -4.70
C HIS A 246 -1.18 9.49 -5.38
N ALA A 247 -1.63 10.55 -6.05
CA ALA A 247 -0.72 11.42 -6.78
C ALA A 247 0.27 12.12 -5.85
N SER A 248 -0.17 12.61 -4.68
CA SER A 248 0.69 13.28 -3.70
C SER A 248 1.68 12.32 -3.04
N GLU A 249 1.29 11.07 -2.79
CA GLU A 249 2.19 10.03 -2.29
C GLU A 249 3.26 9.70 -3.32
N ILE A 250 2.89 9.39 -4.56
CA ILE A 250 3.83 9.06 -5.65
C ILE A 250 4.88 10.14 -5.86
N ILE A 251 4.52 11.42 -5.74
CA ILE A 251 5.48 12.53 -5.88
C ILE A 251 6.16 12.94 -4.55
N GLY A 252 6.05 12.13 -3.49
CA GLY A 252 6.68 12.39 -2.19
C GLY A 252 6.11 13.58 -1.42
N LYS A 253 4.84 13.97 -1.66
CA LYS A 253 4.18 15.13 -1.04
C LYS A 253 2.92 14.76 -0.25
N SER A 254 2.89 13.60 0.37
CA SER A 254 1.72 13.05 1.08
C SER A 254 1.09 14.02 2.08
N ALA A 255 1.90 14.88 2.73
CA ALA A 255 1.39 15.87 3.68
C ALA A 255 0.37 16.87 3.07
N GLN A 256 0.41 17.09 1.75
CA GLN A 256 -0.55 17.97 1.10
C GLN A 256 -1.98 17.38 1.06
N ALA A 257 -2.09 16.06 1.11
CA ALA A 257 -3.36 15.35 1.10
C ALA A 257 -4.00 15.20 2.50
N GLU A 258 -3.29 15.50 3.60
CA GLU A 258 -3.76 15.25 4.97
C GLU A 258 -5.16 15.86 5.26
N PRO A 259 -5.47 17.13 4.91
CA PRO A 259 -6.79 17.72 5.18
C PRO A 259 -7.93 17.04 4.42
N TYR A 260 -7.63 16.36 3.33
CA TYR A 260 -8.58 15.62 2.52
C TYR A 260 -8.71 14.16 2.99
N ALA A 261 -7.59 13.54 3.35
CA ALA A 261 -7.53 12.19 3.91
C ALA A 261 -8.43 12.06 5.15
N ASP A 262 -8.41 13.04 6.06
CA ASP A 262 -9.25 13.05 7.26
C ASP A 262 -10.76 12.91 6.98
N ARG A 263 -11.22 13.28 5.79
CA ARG A 263 -12.66 13.28 5.43
C ARG A 263 -13.09 12.05 4.64
N LEU A 264 -12.19 11.41 3.89
CA LEU A 264 -12.54 10.43 2.87
C LEU A 264 -13.31 9.23 3.43
N ALA A 265 -12.86 8.68 4.56
CA ALA A 265 -13.51 7.53 5.19
C ALA A 265 -14.96 7.82 5.63
N GLY A 266 -15.27 9.07 5.98
CA GLY A 266 -16.62 9.52 6.31
C GLY A 266 -17.50 9.76 5.09
N LEU A 267 -16.92 10.17 3.97
CA LEU A 267 -17.61 10.44 2.71
C LEU A 267 -17.99 9.15 1.95
N ALA A 268 -17.21 8.08 2.14
CA ALA A 268 -17.42 6.78 1.49
C ALA A 268 -17.39 5.62 2.51
N PRO A 269 -18.32 5.60 3.49
CA PRO A 269 -18.23 4.73 4.67
C PRO A 269 -18.36 3.23 4.38
N ASN A 270 -18.85 2.83 3.20
CA ASN A 270 -19.03 1.44 2.79
C ASN A 270 -17.95 0.96 1.80
N ALA A 271 -17.09 1.85 1.32
CA ALA A 271 -16.02 1.55 0.39
C ALA A 271 -14.75 1.16 1.16
N SER A 272 -14.48 -0.14 1.31
CA SER A 272 -13.30 -0.65 2.04
C SER A 272 -12.01 0.02 1.59
N HIS A 273 -11.79 0.16 0.27
CA HIS A 273 -10.61 0.81 -0.27
C HIS A 273 -10.54 2.31 0.06
N LEU A 274 -11.65 3.07 -0.09
CA LEU A 274 -11.65 4.49 0.27
C LEU A 274 -11.55 4.75 1.78
N VAL A 275 -11.96 3.80 2.61
CA VAL A 275 -11.72 3.85 4.06
C VAL A 275 -10.25 3.59 4.38
N HIS A 276 -9.57 2.73 3.62
CA HIS A 276 -8.14 2.47 3.74
C HIS A 276 -7.28 3.64 3.26
N MET A 277 -7.64 4.32 2.18
CA MET A 277 -6.83 5.32 1.48
C MET A 277 -6.22 6.44 2.35
N PRO A 278 -6.89 6.97 3.39
CA PRO A 278 -6.26 7.93 4.30
C PRO A 278 -4.96 7.44 4.93
N SER A 279 -4.81 6.12 5.09
CA SER A 279 -3.63 5.54 5.72
C SER A 279 -2.34 5.76 4.93
N HIS A 280 -2.41 5.89 3.61
CA HIS A 280 -1.28 6.28 2.76
C HIS A 280 -0.70 7.62 3.22
N THR A 281 -1.56 8.63 3.36
CA THR A 281 -1.16 9.93 3.91
C THR A 281 -0.72 9.84 5.37
N PHE A 282 -1.54 9.21 6.22
CA PHE A 282 -1.28 9.14 7.67
C PHE A 282 0.05 8.48 8.00
N TYR A 283 0.41 7.41 7.30
CA TYR A 283 1.68 6.73 7.51
C TYR A 283 2.87 7.67 7.27
N TRP A 284 2.88 8.38 6.13
CA TRP A 284 3.98 9.26 5.74
C TRP A 284 4.06 10.57 6.55
N VAL A 285 2.97 11.02 7.17
CA VAL A 285 3.01 12.17 8.08
C VAL A 285 3.22 11.78 9.55
N GLY A 286 3.42 10.48 9.84
CA GLY A 286 3.70 9.96 11.17
C GLY A 286 2.47 9.81 12.06
N ARG A 287 1.26 9.70 11.46
CA ARG A 287 0.00 9.38 12.15
C ARG A 287 -0.26 7.88 12.10
N TYR A 288 0.69 7.09 12.64
CA TYR A 288 0.69 5.63 12.53
C TYR A 288 -0.53 4.97 13.17
N GLN A 289 -1.02 5.49 14.29
CA GLN A 289 -2.23 5.00 14.95
C GLN A 289 -3.46 5.14 14.06
N ASP A 290 -3.59 6.30 13.38
CA ASP A 290 -4.69 6.53 12.45
C ASP A 290 -4.59 5.60 11.24
N ALA A 291 -3.37 5.36 10.73
CA ALA A 291 -3.14 4.39 9.66
C ALA A 291 -3.56 2.97 10.06
N ALA A 292 -3.22 2.52 11.28
CA ALA A 292 -3.61 1.22 11.81
C ALA A 292 -5.13 1.10 11.95
N SER A 293 -5.77 2.07 12.59
CA SER A 293 -7.21 2.07 12.88
C SER A 293 -8.06 2.12 11.61
N THR A 294 -7.65 2.93 10.64
CA THR A 294 -8.32 3.06 9.35
C THR A 294 -8.29 1.75 8.57
N ASN A 295 -7.15 1.06 8.59
CA ASN A 295 -7.02 -0.24 7.92
C ASN A 295 -7.77 -1.37 8.63
N LEU A 296 -7.79 -1.40 9.96
CA LEU A 296 -8.63 -2.36 10.69
C LEU A 296 -10.10 -2.21 10.25
N ARG A 297 -10.61 -0.97 10.22
CA ARG A 297 -11.96 -0.69 9.74
C ARG A 297 -12.16 -1.11 8.27
N ALA A 298 -11.18 -0.86 7.40
CA ALA A 298 -11.24 -1.27 5.99
C ALA A 298 -11.29 -2.79 5.83
N VAL A 299 -10.52 -3.54 6.63
CA VAL A 299 -10.54 -5.01 6.68
C VAL A 299 -11.91 -5.53 7.13
N GLU A 300 -12.46 -4.98 8.20
CA GLU A 300 -13.79 -5.34 8.70
C GLU A 300 -14.89 -5.07 7.67
N LEU A 301 -14.83 -3.92 6.99
CA LEU A 301 -15.75 -3.59 5.89
C LEU A 301 -15.60 -4.55 4.70
N GLY A 302 -14.37 -4.92 4.34
CA GLY A 302 -14.11 -5.90 3.30
C GLY A 302 -14.77 -7.24 3.60
N ILE A 303 -14.62 -7.74 4.84
CA ILE A 303 -15.26 -8.98 5.32
C ILE A 303 -16.79 -8.86 5.27
N ALA A 304 -17.35 -7.76 5.77
CA ALA A 304 -18.79 -7.52 5.78
C ALA A 304 -19.36 -7.44 4.35
N ASN A 305 -18.68 -6.75 3.44
CA ASN A 305 -19.06 -6.64 2.03
C ASN A 305 -18.98 -8.00 1.32
N ALA A 306 -17.94 -8.80 1.56
CA ALA A 306 -17.82 -10.14 1.01
C ALA A 306 -19.02 -11.01 1.42
N LYS A 307 -19.40 -10.99 2.69
CA LYS A 307 -20.55 -11.72 3.21
C LYS A 307 -21.86 -11.23 2.57
N ARG A 308 -22.07 -9.91 2.51
CA ARG A 308 -23.29 -9.29 1.94
C ARG A 308 -23.47 -9.61 0.46
N LEU A 309 -22.40 -9.62 -0.30
CA LEU A 309 -22.41 -9.85 -1.74
C LEU A 309 -22.30 -11.33 -2.13
N GLY A 310 -22.21 -12.22 -1.15
CA GLY A 310 -22.06 -13.66 -1.39
C GLY A 310 -20.75 -14.02 -2.09
N LEU A 311 -19.70 -13.25 -1.88
CA LEU A 311 -18.39 -13.41 -2.49
C LEU A 311 -17.59 -14.45 -1.69
N ALA A 312 -17.99 -15.70 -1.72
CA ALA A 312 -17.28 -16.82 -1.12
C ALA A 312 -16.56 -17.61 -2.21
N GLY A 313 -15.43 -17.12 -2.71
CA GLY A 313 -14.52 -17.91 -3.52
C GLY A 313 -13.72 -18.91 -2.67
N PRO A 314 -12.93 -19.80 -3.28
CA PRO A 314 -12.11 -20.78 -2.57
C PRO A 314 -11.10 -20.13 -1.61
N GLU A 315 -10.67 -18.90 -1.89
CA GLU A 315 -9.79 -18.10 -1.05
C GLU A 315 -10.55 -17.28 0.02
N GLY A 316 -11.88 -17.32 0.04
CA GLY A 316 -12.70 -16.52 0.94
C GLY A 316 -12.42 -15.02 0.80
N VAL A 317 -12.33 -14.31 1.93
CA VAL A 317 -12.06 -12.86 1.99
C VAL A 317 -10.67 -12.50 1.39
N TRP A 318 -9.71 -13.41 1.41
CA TRP A 318 -8.37 -13.19 0.86
C TRP A 318 -8.34 -13.11 -0.67
N GLY A 319 -9.38 -13.60 -1.34
CA GLY A 319 -9.57 -13.41 -2.77
C GLY A 319 -10.15 -12.04 -3.14
N LEU A 320 -10.56 -11.22 -2.17
CA LEU A 320 -11.05 -9.87 -2.45
C LEU A 320 -9.88 -8.96 -2.85
N PRO A 321 -10.07 -8.10 -3.86
CA PRO A 321 -9.13 -7.04 -4.16
C PRO A 321 -8.83 -6.20 -2.89
N TYR A 322 -7.58 -5.83 -2.69
CA TYR A 322 -7.11 -4.96 -1.59
C TYR A 322 -7.22 -5.51 -0.16
N HIS A 323 -7.82 -6.70 0.09
CA HIS A 323 -7.90 -7.21 1.45
C HIS A 323 -6.52 -7.46 2.08
N ALA A 324 -5.64 -8.17 1.37
CA ALA A 324 -4.27 -8.43 1.85
C ALA A 324 -3.47 -7.11 2.00
N HIS A 325 -3.64 -6.18 1.06
CA HIS A 325 -3.03 -4.85 1.11
C HIS A 325 -3.46 -4.07 2.36
N ASN A 326 -4.78 -3.99 2.64
CA ASN A 326 -5.29 -3.34 3.84
C ASN A 326 -4.74 -3.98 5.12
N VAL A 327 -4.63 -5.33 5.17
CA VAL A 327 -4.03 -6.04 6.31
C VAL A 327 -2.57 -5.65 6.50
N ILE A 328 -1.77 -5.65 5.43
CA ILE A 328 -0.33 -5.35 5.48
C ILE A 328 -0.10 -3.88 5.86
N PHE A 329 -0.89 -2.98 5.28
CA PHE A 329 -0.81 -1.55 5.58
C PHE A 329 -1.19 -1.25 7.05
N GLY A 330 -2.24 -1.91 7.54
CA GLY A 330 -2.64 -1.84 8.94
C GLY A 330 -1.57 -2.37 9.90
N LEU A 331 -0.86 -3.44 9.51
CA LEU A 331 0.29 -3.98 10.26
C LEU A 331 1.44 -2.98 10.31
N GLY A 332 1.77 -2.32 9.19
CA GLY A 332 2.79 -1.26 9.17
C GLY A 332 2.46 -0.13 10.14
N GLY A 333 1.21 0.35 10.14
CA GLY A 333 0.72 1.36 11.08
C GLY A 333 0.79 0.88 12.53
N ALA A 334 0.27 -0.30 12.84
CA ALA A 334 0.24 -0.87 14.19
C ALA A 334 1.64 -1.12 14.76
N LEU A 335 2.55 -1.63 13.93
CA LEU A 335 3.95 -1.84 14.30
C LEU A 335 4.64 -0.52 14.65
N MET A 336 4.44 0.53 13.86
CA MET A 336 5.03 1.84 14.13
C MET A 336 4.39 2.54 15.32
N ALA A 337 3.05 2.45 15.48
CA ALA A 337 2.34 3.01 16.61
C ALA A 337 2.60 2.29 17.94
N GLY A 338 2.99 1.02 17.89
CA GLY A 338 3.07 0.16 19.07
C GLY A 338 1.70 -0.41 19.50
N ASP A 339 0.72 -0.45 18.60
CA ASP A 339 -0.63 -0.97 18.88
C ASP A 339 -0.67 -2.50 18.78
N ALA A 340 -0.50 -3.15 19.93
CA ALA A 340 -0.53 -4.61 20.03
C ALA A 340 -1.92 -5.20 19.68
N GLN A 341 -3.00 -4.50 19.98
CA GLN A 341 -4.36 -5.01 19.75
C GLN A 341 -4.64 -5.12 18.25
N ILE A 342 -4.48 -4.02 17.51
CA ILE A 342 -4.66 -4.01 16.05
C ILE A 342 -3.64 -4.92 15.39
N GLY A 343 -2.38 -4.84 15.82
CA GLY A 343 -1.30 -5.67 15.28
C GLY A 343 -1.63 -7.17 15.35
N LEU A 344 -2.10 -7.68 16.48
CA LEU A 344 -2.45 -9.10 16.64
C LEU A 344 -3.73 -9.50 15.90
N ILE A 345 -4.74 -8.62 15.85
CA ILE A 345 -5.97 -8.88 15.08
C ILE A 345 -5.64 -9.09 13.60
N LEU A 346 -4.75 -8.29 13.04
CA LEU A 346 -4.36 -8.37 11.62
C LEU A 346 -3.33 -9.47 11.34
N ALA A 347 -2.35 -9.65 12.24
CA ALA A 347 -1.25 -10.59 12.02
C ALA A 347 -1.67 -12.06 12.08
N ARG A 348 -2.50 -12.45 13.05
CA ARG A 348 -2.83 -13.86 13.28
C ARG A 348 -3.50 -14.52 12.06
N PRO A 349 -4.55 -13.95 11.43
CA PRO A 349 -5.14 -14.51 10.21
C PRO A 349 -4.17 -14.55 9.03
N LEU A 350 -3.31 -13.53 8.87
CA LEU A 350 -2.30 -13.47 7.81
C LEU A 350 -1.27 -14.60 7.97
N VAL A 351 -0.72 -14.77 9.18
CA VAL A 351 0.27 -15.83 9.47
C VAL A 351 -0.36 -17.21 9.34
N GLN A 352 -1.56 -17.43 9.88
CA GLN A 352 -2.27 -18.70 9.76
C GLN A 352 -2.48 -19.10 8.30
N ARG A 353 -2.92 -18.17 7.46
CA ARG A 353 -3.09 -18.40 6.03
C ARG A 353 -1.75 -18.67 5.34
N SER A 354 -0.74 -17.85 5.61
CA SER A 354 0.55 -17.91 4.94
C SER A 354 1.31 -19.19 5.29
N ALA A 355 1.20 -19.69 6.54
CA ALA A 355 1.85 -20.90 7.00
C ALA A 355 1.39 -22.17 6.27
N THR A 356 0.15 -22.17 5.74
CA THR A 356 -0.44 -23.32 5.02
C THR A 356 -0.20 -23.29 3.52
N ARG A 357 0.28 -22.19 2.95
CA ARG A 357 0.52 -22.08 1.50
C ARG A 357 1.73 -22.89 1.07
N GLU A 358 1.62 -23.53 -0.10
CA GLU A 358 2.70 -24.32 -0.70
C GLU A 358 3.45 -23.56 -1.80
N ALA A 359 2.83 -22.53 -2.37
CA ALA A 359 3.42 -21.68 -3.40
C ALA A 359 2.95 -20.23 -3.27
N ALA A 360 3.88 -19.29 -3.40
CA ALA A 360 3.64 -17.85 -3.52
C ALA A 360 4.87 -17.19 -4.16
N GLU A 361 4.64 -16.11 -4.90
CA GLU A 361 5.73 -15.29 -5.45
C GLU A 361 6.60 -14.71 -4.33
N PRO A 362 7.91 -14.51 -4.56
CA PRO A 362 8.83 -13.99 -3.54
C PRO A 362 8.39 -12.67 -2.90
N VAL A 363 7.88 -11.75 -3.71
CA VAL A 363 7.39 -10.44 -3.22
C VAL A 363 6.17 -10.61 -2.29
N SER A 364 5.24 -11.51 -2.61
CA SER A 364 4.10 -11.79 -1.73
C SER A 364 4.54 -12.38 -0.39
N GLN A 365 5.61 -13.18 -0.38
CA GLN A 365 6.20 -13.70 0.86
C GLN A 365 6.88 -12.58 1.67
N LEU A 366 7.62 -11.68 1.00
CA LEU A 366 8.22 -10.50 1.60
C LEU A 366 7.19 -9.65 2.36
N LEU A 367 6.07 -9.34 1.71
CA LEU A 367 5.02 -8.52 2.30
C LEU A 367 4.29 -9.24 3.45
N ALA A 368 4.04 -10.55 3.32
CA ALA A 368 3.42 -11.35 4.37
C ALA A 368 4.30 -11.53 5.63
N ALA A 369 5.61 -11.27 5.53
CA ALA A 369 6.54 -11.29 6.67
C ALA A 369 6.14 -10.30 7.78
N ALA A 370 5.43 -9.20 7.43
CA ALA A 370 4.92 -8.23 8.41
C ALA A 370 4.08 -8.88 9.52
N GLY A 371 3.36 -9.96 9.21
CA GLY A 371 2.62 -10.73 10.22
C GLY A 371 3.54 -11.36 11.27
N TYR A 372 4.65 -11.95 10.87
CA TYR A 372 5.64 -12.53 11.79
C TYR A 372 6.32 -11.45 12.64
N TYR A 373 6.60 -10.27 12.07
CA TYR A 373 7.17 -9.14 12.81
C TYR A 373 6.21 -8.63 13.88
N ALA A 374 4.91 -8.55 13.57
CA ALA A 374 3.90 -8.15 14.53
C ALA A 374 3.73 -9.17 15.66
N LEU A 375 3.75 -10.49 15.36
CA LEU A 375 3.72 -11.52 16.38
C LEU A 375 4.97 -11.46 17.28
N ALA A 376 6.16 -11.30 16.72
CA ALA A 376 7.41 -11.18 17.51
C ALA A 376 7.36 -9.98 18.45
N ARG A 377 6.78 -8.87 18.02
CA ARG A 377 6.70 -7.63 18.80
C ARG A 377 5.62 -7.66 19.89
N PHE A 378 4.48 -8.28 19.61
CA PHE A 378 3.25 -8.07 20.40
C PHE A 378 2.70 -9.35 21.05
N ASP A 379 2.99 -10.54 20.53
CA ASP A 379 2.40 -11.77 21.06
C ASP A 379 3.22 -12.34 22.23
N ASN A 380 2.62 -13.29 22.93
CA ASN A 380 3.30 -14.01 23.98
C ASN A 380 4.55 -14.73 23.42
N PRO A 381 5.73 -14.54 24.01
CA PRO A 381 6.96 -15.18 23.57
C PRO A 381 6.87 -16.70 23.42
N ALA A 382 6.15 -17.40 24.29
CA ALA A 382 5.98 -18.85 24.18
C ALA A 382 5.10 -19.23 22.98
N ALA A 383 4.07 -18.41 22.67
CA ALA A 383 3.23 -18.61 21.49
C ALA A 383 4.00 -18.43 20.18
N VAL A 384 4.86 -17.40 20.10
CA VAL A 384 5.72 -17.18 18.91
C VAL A 384 6.69 -18.33 18.71
N LEU A 385 7.34 -18.82 19.77
CA LEU A 385 8.26 -19.94 19.69
C LEU A 385 7.57 -21.27 19.35
N ALA A 386 6.27 -21.39 19.59
CA ALA A 386 5.45 -22.56 19.25
C ALA A 386 4.80 -22.48 17.87
N LEU A 387 4.97 -21.38 17.11
CA LEU A 387 4.42 -21.25 15.76
C LEU A 387 4.95 -22.37 14.84
N PRO A 388 4.08 -23.00 14.04
CA PRO A 388 4.52 -23.98 13.07
C PRO A 388 5.43 -23.33 12.00
N GLU A 389 6.42 -24.10 11.57
CA GLU A 389 7.34 -23.68 10.52
C GLU A 389 6.58 -23.57 9.19
N PRO A 390 6.63 -22.39 8.49
CA PRO A 390 5.98 -22.22 7.20
C PRO A 390 6.75 -22.94 6.09
N LYS A 391 6.02 -23.36 5.03
CA LYS A 391 6.62 -24.06 3.88
C LYS A 391 7.36 -23.12 2.93
N LEU A 392 6.94 -21.87 2.84
CA LEU A 392 7.46 -20.88 1.91
C LEU A 392 8.81 -20.33 2.37
N PRO A 393 9.86 -20.33 1.52
CA PRO A 393 11.24 -20.10 1.95
C PRO A 393 11.50 -18.73 2.60
N TYR A 394 10.96 -17.63 2.03
CA TYR A 394 11.15 -16.31 2.62
C TYR A 394 10.31 -16.10 3.89
N LEU A 395 9.13 -16.73 3.98
CA LEU A 395 8.35 -16.74 5.22
C LEU A 395 9.02 -17.58 6.30
N LYS A 396 9.71 -18.67 5.95
CA LYS A 396 10.53 -19.45 6.89
C LYS A 396 11.66 -18.59 7.46
N ALA A 397 12.32 -17.79 6.64
CA ALA A 397 13.32 -16.84 7.12
C ALA A 397 12.72 -15.78 8.07
N ALA A 398 11.54 -15.23 7.76
CA ALA A 398 10.83 -14.31 8.63
C ALA A 398 10.38 -14.97 9.95
N TRP A 399 9.99 -16.23 9.93
CA TRP A 399 9.67 -17.03 11.11
C TRP A 399 10.91 -17.23 12.00
N HIS A 400 12.08 -17.55 11.44
CA HIS A 400 13.34 -17.61 12.18
C HIS A 400 13.73 -16.26 12.78
N TYR A 401 13.57 -15.17 11.99
CA TYR A 401 13.82 -13.82 12.50
C TYR A 401 12.91 -13.49 13.69
N ALA A 402 11.60 -13.75 13.59
CA ALA A 402 10.65 -13.50 14.67
C ALA A 402 11.01 -14.26 15.97
N ARG A 403 11.42 -15.51 15.85
CA ARG A 403 11.90 -16.33 16.97
C ARG A 403 13.20 -15.77 17.55
N GLY A 404 14.13 -15.33 16.69
CA GLY A 404 15.37 -14.67 17.10
C GLY A 404 15.13 -13.39 17.89
N GLU A 405 14.19 -12.53 17.48
CA GLU A 405 13.82 -11.32 18.23
C GLU A 405 13.21 -11.65 19.60
N VAL A 406 12.36 -12.69 19.68
CA VAL A 406 11.82 -13.16 20.97
C VAL A 406 12.92 -13.68 21.90
N LEU A 407 13.88 -14.42 21.36
CA LEU A 407 15.02 -14.94 22.12
C LEU A 407 15.96 -13.81 22.55
N ALA A 408 16.11 -12.76 21.73
CA ALA A 408 16.84 -11.55 22.10
C ALA A 408 16.22 -10.86 23.32
N GLY A 409 14.89 -10.73 23.35
CA GLY A 409 14.17 -10.21 24.52
C GLY A 409 14.35 -11.05 25.80
N ARG A 410 14.74 -12.33 25.66
CA ARG A 410 15.05 -13.25 26.78
C ARG A 410 16.55 -13.30 27.15
N GLY A 411 17.41 -12.65 26.37
CA GLY A 411 18.86 -12.71 26.56
C GLY A 411 19.47 -14.04 26.13
N ASP A 412 18.77 -14.87 25.36
CA ASP A 412 19.25 -16.21 24.93
C ASP A 412 20.09 -16.09 23.66
N VAL A 413 21.38 -15.81 23.85
CA VAL A 413 22.38 -15.65 22.78
C VAL A 413 22.48 -16.91 21.91
N ALA A 414 22.55 -18.09 22.52
CA ALA A 414 22.71 -19.35 21.80
C ALA A 414 21.47 -19.67 20.95
N GLY A 415 20.29 -19.36 21.47
CA GLY A 415 19.05 -19.47 20.74
C GLY A 415 19.01 -18.52 19.52
N ILE A 416 19.43 -17.25 19.68
CA ILE A 416 19.53 -16.31 18.56
C ILE A 416 20.50 -16.81 17.50
N GLU A 417 21.69 -17.28 17.87
CA GLU A 417 22.70 -17.81 16.95
C GLU A 417 22.14 -19.00 16.14
N THR A 418 21.33 -19.86 16.78
CA THR A 418 20.65 -20.98 16.12
C THR A 418 19.66 -20.48 15.06
N GLU A 419 18.78 -19.54 15.41
CA GLU A 419 17.80 -18.98 14.47
C GLU A 419 18.49 -18.19 13.34
N LEU A 420 19.54 -17.44 13.65
CA LEU A 420 20.35 -16.70 12.69
C LEU A 420 21.02 -17.62 11.65
N ALA A 421 21.59 -18.75 12.13
CA ALA A 421 22.21 -19.74 11.24
C ALA A 421 21.22 -20.38 10.28
N ALA A 422 19.95 -20.45 10.65
CA ALA A 422 18.88 -21.01 9.82
C ALA A 422 18.35 -20.01 8.77
N ILE A 423 18.64 -18.70 8.87
CA ILE A 423 18.31 -17.73 7.83
C ILE A 423 19.42 -17.79 6.75
N PRO A 424 19.12 -18.22 5.52
CA PRO A 424 20.14 -18.31 4.46
C PRO A 424 20.59 -16.91 4.02
N ALA A 425 21.82 -16.81 3.51
CA ALA A 425 22.32 -15.54 2.94
C ALA A 425 21.67 -15.22 1.58
N THR A 426 21.30 -16.26 0.82
CA THR A 426 20.62 -16.17 -0.46
C THR A 426 19.62 -17.32 -0.59
N LEU A 427 18.53 -17.08 -1.31
CA LEU A 427 17.53 -18.10 -1.64
C LEU A 427 17.33 -18.16 -3.16
N ARG A 428 17.61 -19.32 -3.76
CA ARG A 428 17.20 -19.59 -5.13
C ARG A 428 15.81 -20.22 -5.10
N MET A 429 14.81 -19.48 -5.56
CA MET A 429 13.47 -20.03 -5.71
C MET A 429 13.42 -21.02 -6.88
N PRO A 430 12.81 -22.21 -6.70
CA PRO A 430 12.44 -23.05 -7.84
C PRO A 430 11.47 -22.25 -8.70
N LYS A 431 11.62 -22.34 -10.04
CA LYS A 431 10.64 -21.75 -10.96
C LYS A 431 9.28 -22.38 -10.67
N LEU A 432 8.28 -21.55 -10.34
CA LEU A 432 6.93 -22.04 -10.10
C LEU A 432 6.43 -22.83 -11.31
N PRO A 433 5.92 -24.05 -11.14
CA PRO A 433 5.31 -24.80 -12.22
C PRO A 433 4.00 -24.12 -12.61
N GLY A 434 3.94 -23.60 -13.81
CA GLY A 434 2.77 -22.95 -14.37
C GLY A 434 3.18 -21.96 -15.46
N LYS A 435 2.32 -21.77 -16.43
CA LYS A 435 2.48 -20.72 -17.43
C LYS A 435 2.52 -19.39 -16.67
N ALA A 436 3.73 -18.90 -16.36
CA ALA A 436 3.88 -17.48 -16.08
C ALA A 436 3.08 -16.77 -17.18
N SER A 437 2.02 -16.06 -16.82
CA SER A 437 1.20 -15.38 -17.81
C SER A 437 2.17 -14.56 -18.66
N LYS A 438 1.91 -14.41 -19.95
CA LYS A 438 2.72 -13.56 -20.83
C LYS A 438 2.96 -12.18 -20.21
N ARG A 439 2.09 -11.78 -19.30
CA ARG A 439 2.10 -10.56 -18.50
C ARG A 439 3.20 -10.54 -17.43
N ALA A 440 3.39 -11.64 -16.67
CA ALA A 440 4.51 -11.77 -15.73
C ALA A 440 5.86 -11.75 -16.46
N LYS A 441 5.88 -12.25 -17.71
CA LYS A 441 7.07 -12.21 -18.55
C LYS A 441 7.34 -10.80 -19.08
N GLN A 442 6.32 -10.02 -19.44
CA GLN A 442 6.47 -8.62 -19.85
C GLN A 442 6.84 -7.69 -18.68
N ALA A 443 6.32 -7.91 -17.49
CA ALA A 443 6.75 -7.21 -16.28
C ALA A 443 8.21 -7.55 -15.92
N LYS A 444 8.60 -8.83 -16.01
CA LYS A 444 10.01 -9.26 -15.84
C LYS A 444 10.96 -8.67 -16.87
N ASP A 445 10.51 -8.49 -18.10
CA ASP A 445 11.33 -7.93 -19.19
C ASP A 445 11.47 -6.40 -19.09
N GLN A 446 10.60 -5.73 -18.30
CA GLN A 446 10.62 -4.27 -18.10
C GLN A 446 11.26 -3.82 -16.77
N GLU A 447 11.21 -4.64 -15.70
CA GLU A 447 11.64 -4.24 -14.35
C GLU A 447 12.80 -5.06 -13.77
N GLY A 448 13.28 -6.09 -14.45
CA GLY A 448 14.23 -7.02 -13.84
C GLY A 448 13.60 -7.87 -12.71
N GLU A 449 14.33 -8.86 -12.21
CA GLU A 449 13.92 -9.63 -11.04
C GLU A 449 14.28 -8.82 -9.79
N SER A 450 13.28 -8.35 -8.98
CA SER A 450 13.56 -7.59 -7.77
C SER A 450 14.39 -8.41 -6.77
N LEU A 451 15.44 -7.80 -6.23
CA LEU A 451 16.29 -8.38 -5.21
C LEU A 451 15.74 -8.18 -3.79
N ALA A 452 14.65 -7.42 -3.61
CA ALA A 452 14.12 -7.06 -2.30
C ALA A 452 13.84 -8.26 -1.37
N PRO A 453 13.30 -9.41 -1.82
CA PRO A 453 13.17 -10.59 -0.96
C PRO A 453 14.50 -11.13 -0.45
N GLU A 454 15.58 -11.12 -1.26
CA GLU A 454 16.92 -11.49 -0.81
C GLU A 454 17.55 -10.43 0.11
N GLN A 455 17.32 -9.16 -0.19
CA GLN A 455 17.76 -8.04 0.66
C GLN A 455 17.14 -8.10 2.05
N MET A 456 15.87 -8.54 2.17
CA MET A 456 15.25 -8.79 3.48
C MET A 456 16.00 -9.85 4.30
N LEU A 457 16.54 -10.89 3.67
CA LEU A 457 17.38 -11.87 4.38
C LEU A 457 18.63 -11.18 4.97
N GLY A 458 19.26 -10.28 4.21
CA GLY A 458 20.40 -9.48 4.65
C GLY A 458 20.05 -8.60 5.85
N ILE A 459 18.93 -7.88 5.79
CA ILE A 459 18.46 -7.00 6.87
C ILE A 459 18.20 -7.82 8.15
N THR A 460 17.39 -8.88 8.07
CA THR A 460 17.02 -9.70 9.23
C THR A 460 18.23 -10.39 9.86
N ARG A 461 19.18 -10.86 9.06
CA ARG A 461 20.45 -11.41 9.55
C ARG A 461 21.30 -10.37 10.27
N ALA A 462 21.45 -9.17 9.67
CA ALA A 462 22.22 -8.07 10.24
C ALA A 462 21.61 -7.62 11.59
N VAL A 463 20.29 -7.54 11.68
CA VAL A 463 19.61 -7.19 12.93
C VAL A 463 19.86 -8.24 14.01
N LEU A 464 19.72 -9.54 13.73
CA LEU A 464 19.99 -10.58 14.73
C LEU A 464 21.48 -10.63 15.14
N GLN A 465 22.42 -10.41 14.21
CA GLN A 465 23.86 -10.28 14.53
C GLN A 465 24.09 -9.11 15.50
N GLY A 466 23.44 -7.97 15.25
CA GLY A 466 23.50 -6.82 16.15
C GLY A 466 22.92 -7.15 17.54
N ARG A 467 21.79 -7.88 17.62
CA ARG A 467 21.22 -8.33 18.91
C ARG A 467 22.20 -9.21 19.69
N VAL A 468 22.83 -10.18 19.02
CA VAL A 468 23.87 -11.02 19.64
C VAL A 468 25.03 -10.17 20.18
N ALA A 469 25.56 -9.26 19.37
CA ALA A 469 26.67 -8.41 19.79
C ALA A 469 26.30 -7.48 20.96
N MET A 470 25.07 -6.93 20.99
CA MET A 470 24.57 -6.14 22.12
C MET A 470 24.52 -6.96 23.41
N LEU A 471 23.95 -8.15 23.36
CA LEU A 471 23.84 -9.04 24.53
C LEU A 471 25.19 -9.51 25.05
N GLN A 472 26.18 -9.65 24.17
CA GLN A 472 27.56 -9.99 24.53
C GLN A 472 28.38 -8.78 24.99
N GLY A 473 27.81 -7.59 25.14
CA GLY A 473 28.48 -6.37 25.57
C GLY A 473 29.46 -5.79 24.54
N ARG A 474 29.24 -6.06 23.26
CA ARG A 474 30.08 -5.61 22.14
C ARG A 474 29.33 -4.56 21.27
N PRO A 475 28.97 -3.37 21.83
CA PRO A 475 28.09 -2.40 21.14
C PRO A 475 28.73 -1.83 19.86
N ALA A 476 30.06 -1.74 19.77
CA ALA A 476 30.71 -1.30 18.52
C ALA A 476 30.54 -2.30 17.38
N ASP A 477 30.54 -3.61 17.67
CA ASP A 477 30.27 -4.64 16.67
C ASP A 477 28.77 -4.66 16.30
N ALA A 478 27.89 -4.41 17.28
CA ALA A 478 26.46 -4.27 17.06
C ALA A 478 26.17 -3.09 16.11
N ALA A 479 26.80 -1.93 16.34
CA ALA A 479 26.65 -0.77 15.45
C ALA A 479 27.04 -1.10 13.99
N LYS A 480 28.14 -1.84 13.78
CA LYS A 480 28.52 -2.28 12.44
C LYS A 480 27.49 -3.19 11.79
N ALA A 481 26.97 -4.17 12.56
CA ALA A 481 25.97 -5.10 12.04
C ALA A 481 24.68 -4.37 11.68
N PHE A 482 24.16 -3.50 12.55
CA PHE A 482 22.96 -2.72 12.26
C PHE A 482 23.17 -1.74 11.10
N THR A 483 24.35 -1.10 10.97
CA THR A 483 24.66 -0.25 9.83
C THR A 483 24.57 -1.01 8.51
N ALA A 484 25.11 -2.23 8.44
CA ALA A 484 24.98 -3.07 7.25
C ALA A 484 23.51 -3.39 6.92
N GLY A 485 22.66 -3.58 7.92
CA GLY A 485 21.21 -3.75 7.72
C GLY A 485 20.54 -2.49 7.20
N ALA A 486 20.88 -1.32 7.75
CA ALA A 486 20.36 -0.02 7.32
C ALA A 486 20.76 0.32 5.87
N GLU A 487 22.01 0.03 5.50
CA GLU A 487 22.50 0.24 4.14
C GLU A 487 21.72 -0.60 3.10
N ILE A 488 21.34 -1.84 3.46
CA ILE A 488 20.50 -2.68 2.60
C ILE A 488 19.07 -2.13 2.53
N GLU A 489 18.48 -1.75 3.67
CA GLU A 489 17.13 -1.19 3.74
C GLU A 489 16.98 0.07 2.87
N GLU A 490 18.02 0.87 2.79
CA GLU A 490 18.03 2.16 2.06
C GLU A 490 18.46 2.05 0.59
N THR A 491 18.68 0.84 0.07
CA THR A 491 18.91 0.66 -1.38
C THR A 491 17.66 1.05 -2.17
N GLU A 492 17.85 1.52 -3.40
CA GLU A 492 16.72 1.91 -4.27
C GLU A 492 15.74 0.77 -4.50
N ASP A 493 16.23 -0.45 -4.75
CA ASP A 493 15.38 -1.62 -5.02
C ASP A 493 14.53 -2.00 -3.80
N PHE A 494 15.11 -2.03 -2.57
CA PHE A 494 14.35 -2.33 -1.36
C PHE A 494 13.44 -1.18 -0.93
N GLY A 495 13.92 0.05 -1.05
CA GLY A 495 13.16 1.27 -0.71
C GLY A 495 11.90 1.48 -1.56
N ARG A 496 11.83 0.86 -2.74
CA ARG A 496 10.62 0.84 -3.57
C ARG A 496 9.43 0.17 -2.88
N PHE A 497 9.66 -0.80 -1.99
CA PHE A 497 8.60 -1.46 -1.22
C PHE A 497 8.22 -0.60 -0.01
N SER A 498 7.58 0.52 -0.29
CA SER A 498 7.27 1.60 0.66
C SER A 498 5.77 1.77 0.97
N ASP A 499 4.93 0.85 0.50
CA ASP A 499 3.46 0.93 0.56
C ASP A 499 2.80 -0.27 1.29
N PRO A 500 2.97 -0.39 2.62
CA PRO A 500 3.93 0.28 3.51
C PRO A 500 5.34 -0.29 3.35
N PRO A 501 6.37 0.31 3.98
CA PRO A 501 7.71 -0.23 3.93
C PRO A 501 7.79 -1.69 4.35
N ALA A 502 8.48 -2.51 3.54
CA ALA A 502 8.54 -3.96 3.73
C ALA A 502 9.25 -4.35 5.05
N PHE A 503 10.27 -3.58 5.47
CA PHE A 503 10.79 -3.67 6.83
C PHE A 503 10.16 -2.57 7.69
N TRP A 504 9.56 -2.94 8.83
CA TRP A 504 8.59 -2.13 9.55
C TRP A 504 9.14 -0.89 10.28
N TYR A 505 10.47 -0.81 10.51
CA TYR A 505 11.11 0.36 11.13
C TYR A 505 12.49 0.61 10.53
N PRO A 506 13.02 1.86 10.57
CA PRO A 506 14.36 2.15 10.10
C PRO A 506 15.42 1.49 11.00
N VAL A 507 16.28 0.63 10.44
CA VAL A 507 17.35 -0.06 11.19
C VAL A 507 18.35 0.94 11.79
N ARG A 508 18.45 2.17 11.25
CA ARG A 508 19.21 3.28 11.85
C ARG A 508 18.85 3.53 13.31
N ARG A 509 17.65 3.21 13.73
CA ARG A 509 17.21 3.30 15.11
C ARG A 509 18.03 2.36 16.03
N ASP A 510 18.31 1.15 15.57
CA ASP A 510 19.16 0.19 16.27
C ASP A 510 20.65 0.58 16.24
N VAL A 511 21.13 1.18 15.13
CA VAL A 511 22.47 1.76 15.05
C VAL A 511 22.64 2.82 16.14
N ALA A 512 21.67 3.69 16.32
CA ALA A 512 21.71 4.73 17.35
C ALA A 512 21.78 4.15 18.77
N VAL A 513 21.03 3.09 19.07
CA VAL A 513 21.08 2.40 20.36
C VAL A 513 22.47 1.82 20.61
N ALA A 514 23.06 1.18 19.61
CA ALA A 514 24.39 0.59 19.72
C ALA A 514 25.49 1.66 19.89
N LEU A 515 25.43 2.78 19.16
CA LEU A 515 26.36 3.90 19.30
C LEU A 515 26.26 4.56 20.68
N LEU A 516 25.04 4.75 21.19
CA LEU A 516 24.83 5.29 22.53
C LEU A 516 25.47 4.38 23.59
N ALA A 517 25.31 3.07 23.44
CA ALA A 517 25.93 2.05 24.29
C ALA A 517 27.46 2.02 24.18
N ALA A 518 27.99 2.30 23.00
CA ALA A 518 29.42 2.42 22.76
C ALA A 518 30.03 3.73 23.30
N GLY A 519 29.20 4.64 23.83
CA GLY A 519 29.64 5.94 24.38
C GLY A 519 29.76 7.05 23.32
N ASP A 520 29.14 6.88 22.14
CA ASP A 520 29.05 7.91 21.10
C ASP A 520 27.61 8.48 20.98
N PRO A 521 27.17 9.36 21.89
CA PRO A 521 25.85 9.96 21.80
C PRO A 521 25.71 10.91 20.61
N ALA A 522 26.80 11.53 20.12
CA ALA A 522 26.74 12.39 18.94
C ALA A 522 26.49 11.58 17.65
N GLY A 523 27.10 10.40 17.53
CA GLY A 523 26.79 9.44 16.48
C GLY A 523 25.36 8.96 16.56
N ALA A 524 24.89 8.57 17.74
CA ALA A 524 23.51 8.16 17.98
C ALA A 524 22.49 9.24 17.58
N GLN A 525 22.78 10.51 17.88
CA GLN A 525 21.91 11.64 17.48
C GLN A 525 21.79 11.75 15.96
N ARG A 526 22.90 11.64 15.23
CA ARG A 526 22.87 11.70 13.76
C ARG A 526 22.03 10.57 13.16
N GLU A 527 22.16 9.34 13.68
CA GLU A 527 21.39 8.19 13.20
C GLU A 527 19.90 8.34 13.49
N LEU A 528 19.52 8.85 14.68
CA LEU A 528 18.11 9.11 14.99
C LEU A 528 17.51 10.23 14.13
N GLN A 529 18.30 11.28 13.83
CA GLN A 529 17.86 12.32 12.89
C GLN A 529 17.63 11.76 11.49
N ALA A 530 18.50 10.86 11.02
CA ALA A 530 18.32 10.17 9.75
C ALA A 530 17.08 9.25 9.79
N SER A 531 16.91 8.46 10.87
CA SER A 531 15.73 7.63 11.09
C SER A 531 14.42 8.44 11.04
N LEU A 532 14.37 9.60 11.71
CA LEU A 532 13.19 10.47 11.73
C LEU A 532 12.89 11.15 10.39
N LYS A 533 13.87 11.25 9.48
CA LYS A 533 13.62 11.66 8.09
C LYS A 533 12.89 10.57 7.30
N LEU A 534 13.25 9.30 7.53
CA LEU A 534 12.60 8.16 6.87
C LEU A 534 11.21 7.89 7.45
N ARG A 535 11.05 8.06 8.76
CA ARG A 535 9.78 7.81 9.50
C ARG A 535 9.50 8.98 10.44
N PRO A 536 8.82 10.03 9.97
CA PRO A 536 8.47 11.18 10.78
C PRO A 536 7.67 10.78 12.03
N LYS A 537 7.96 11.40 13.15
CA LYS A 537 7.25 11.17 14.42
C LYS A 537 7.30 9.71 14.94
N ASP A 538 8.29 8.90 14.51
CA ASP A 538 8.52 7.56 15.10
C ASP A 538 8.61 7.67 16.63
N PRO A 539 7.65 7.09 17.40
CA PRO A 539 7.62 7.26 18.86
C PRO A 539 8.88 6.74 19.55
N THR A 540 9.42 5.63 19.02
CA THR A 540 10.64 5.01 19.58
C THR A 540 11.87 5.86 19.28
N ALA A 541 12.01 6.39 18.06
CA ALA A 541 13.12 7.26 17.72
C ALA A 541 13.07 8.58 18.52
N LEU A 542 11.88 9.15 18.72
CA LEU A 542 11.70 10.34 19.55
C LEU A 542 12.02 10.08 21.02
N TYR A 543 11.66 8.92 21.55
CA TYR A 543 12.07 8.51 22.91
C TYR A 543 13.59 8.40 23.02
N LEU A 544 14.22 7.68 22.11
CA LEU A 544 15.69 7.50 22.09
C LEU A 544 16.43 8.84 21.93
N MET A 545 15.87 9.80 21.17
CA MET A 545 16.45 11.12 21.04
C MET A 545 16.56 11.85 22.38
N ARG A 546 15.56 11.72 23.26
CA ARG A 546 15.60 12.31 24.61
C ARG A 546 16.71 11.70 25.48
N GLU A 547 16.91 10.39 25.38
CA GLU A 547 18.00 9.68 26.08
C GLU A 547 19.38 10.15 25.57
N VAL A 548 19.51 10.33 24.26
CA VAL A 548 20.72 10.85 23.62
C VAL A 548 21.01 12.28 24.06
N ASP A 549 20.00 13.16 24.06
CA ASP A 549 20.15 14.53 24.50
C ASP A 549 20.55 14.64 25.97
N ALA A 550 20.01 13.76 26.82
CA ALA A 550 20.44 13.66 28.22
C ALA A 550 21.92 13.23 28.35
N ALA A 551 22.34 12.24 27.55
CA ALA A 551 23.74 11.79 27.54
C ALA A 551 24.72 12.87 27.03
N LEU A 552 24.32 13.67 26.04
CA LEU A 552 25.12 14.81 25.55
C LEU A 552 25.29 15.90 26.59
N ARG A 553 24.23 16.22 27.35
CA ARG A 553 24.30 17.23 28.44
C ARG A 553 25.23 16.81 29.58
N LEU A 554 25.37 15.50 29.84
CA LEU A 554 26.26 14.99 30.89
C LEU A 554 27.72 14.97 30.47
N LYS A 555 28.02 15.05 29.16
CA LYS A 555 29.38 15.11 28.62
C LYS A 555 29.94 16.53 28.50
N ASN A 556 29.06 17.54 28.46
CA ASN A 556 29.40 18.95 28.47
C ASN A 556 29.38 19.51 29.90
#